data_3d00cb0d421e26c04cfdc55ee6bafd1c
#
_entry.id   3d00cb0d421e26c04cfdc55ee6bafd1c
#
_cell.length_a   1.000
_cell.length_b   1.000
_cell.length_c   1.000
_cell.angle_alpha   90.00
_cell.angle_beta   90.00
_cell.angle_gamma   90.00
#
_symmetry.space_group_name_H-M   'P 1'
#
loop_
_entity.id
_entity.type
_entity.pdbx_description
1 polymer ?
#
loop_
_entity_poly.entity_id
_entity_poly.type
_entity_poly.pdbx_seq_one_letter_code
_entity_poly.pdbx_strand_id
1 'polypeptide(L)'
;MDLEEVSLTLRDQAKRLAAKVPTAKWYLFGSVVRRVPLPSDIDVVIVFSNASDARELREGLGSYSESVPLHLLLLLQGEENELQFVRDQRAIRIFPP
;
A
#
# COMPACT_ATOMS: atom_id res chain seq x y z
N MET A 1 12.80 -5.34 10.76
CA MET A 1 11.66 -5.57 9.85
C MET A 1 12.18 -5.59 8.42
N ASP A 2 11.95 -6.68 7.69
CA ASP A 2 12.44 -6.80 6.32
C ASP A 2 11.28 -6.75 5.30
N LEU A 3 11.63 -6.66 4.04
CA LEU A 3 10.68 -6.54 2.94
C LEU A 3 9.70 -7.72 2.90
N GLU A 4 10.18 -8.93 3.11
CA GLU A 4 9.34 -10.13 3.04
C GLU A 4 8.29 -10.14 4.15
N GLU A 5 8.71 -9.84 5.37
CA GLU A 5 7.83 -9.79 6.54
C GLU A 5 6.74 -8.72 6.37
N VAL A 6 7.15 -7.53 5.93
CA VAL A 6 6.23 -6.42 5.66
C VAL A 6 5.24 -6.79 4.56
N SER A 7 5.72 -7.43 3.49
CA SER A 7 4.87 -7.85 2.39
C SER A 7 3.80 -8.83 2.83
N LEU A 8 4.17 -9.81 3.66
CA LEU A 8 3.23 -10.82 4.15
C LEU A 8 2.14 -10.21 5.02
N THR A 9 2.50 -9.34 5.97
CA THR A 9 1.52 -8.70 6.84
C THR A 9 0.58 -7.78 6.07
N LEU A 10 1.10 -7.02 5.12
CA LEU A 10 0.28 -6.15 4.30
C LEU A 10 -0.63 -6.91 3.34
N ARG A 11 -0.18 -8.06 2.82
CA ARG A 11 -1.05 -8.92 2.01
C ARG A 11 -2.24 -9.43 2.82
N ASP A 12 -2.03 -9.76 4.08
CA ASP A 12 -3.12 -10.20 4.95
C ASP A 12 -4.14 -9.07 5.14
N GLN A 13 -3.68 -7.83 5.33
CA GLN A 13 -4.56 -6.68 5.40
C GLN A 13 -5.32 -6.47 4.09
N ALA A 14 -4.63 -6.61 2.96
CA ALA A 14 -5.23 -6.44 1.64
C ALA A 14 -6.31 -7.50 1.38
N LYS A 15 -6.05 -8.74 1.74
CA LYS A 15 -7.03 -9.82 1.59
C LYS A 15 -8.28 -9.54 2.41
N ARG A 16 -8.10 -9.06 3.64
CA ARG A 16 -9.21 -8.72 4.51
C ARG A 16 -10.06 -7.58 3.92
N LEU A 17 -9.41 -6.58 3.33
CA LEU A 17 -10.11 -5.43 2.76
C LEU A 17 -10.62 -5.65 1.34
N ALA A 18 -10.19 -6.72 0.67
CA ALA A 18 -10.60 -7.00 -0.72
C ALA A 18 -12.11 -7.20 -0.86
N ALA A 19 -12.79 -7.62 0.20
CA ALA A 19 -14.24 -7.77 0.18
C ALA A 19 -14.95 -6.42 0.00
N LYS A 20 -14.35 -5.35 0.53
CA LYS A 20 -14.92 -4.00 0.46
C LYS A 20 -14.36 -3.19 -0.70
N VAL A 21 -13.09 -3.39 -1.03
CA VAL A 21 -12.40 -2.65 -2.10
C VAL A 21 -11.69 -3.64 -3.03
N PRO A 22 -12.47 -4.39 -3.85
CA PRO A 22 -11.91 -5.48 -4.64
C PRO A 22 -10.98 -5.05 -5.78
N THR A 23 -11.07 -3.79 -6.22
CA THR A 23 -10.24 -3.30 -7.33
C THR A 23 -8.90 -2.72 -6.89
N ALA A 24 -8.65 -2.63 -5.58
CA ALA A 24 -7.44 -2.01 -5.06
C ALA A 24 -6.20 -2.83 -5.37
N LYS A 25 -5.16 -2.14 -5.82
CA LYS A 25 -3.82 -2.71 -6.04
C LYS A 25 -2.88 -2.10 -5.03
N TRP A 26 -2.14 -2.93 -4.33
CA TRP A 26 -1.28 -2.53 -3.22
C TRP A 26 0.18 -2.67 -3.61
N TYR A 27 0.97 -1.63 -3.34
CA TYR A 27 2.40 -1.61 -3.68
C TYR A 27 3.23 -1.11 -2.50
N LEU A 28 4.45 -1.62 -2.39
CA LEU A 28 5.46 -1.09 -1.48
C LEU A 28 6.44 -0.23 -2.28
N PHE A 29 6.90 0.85 -1.68
CA PHE A 29 7.91 1.70 -2.30
C PHE A 29 8.82 2.30 -1.21
N GLY A 30 9.78 3.12 -1.62
CA GLY A 30 10.63 3.84 -0.67
C GLY A 30 11.70 2.99 -0.01
N SER A 31 12.04 3.33 1.23
CA SER A 31 13.21 2.77 1.91
C SER A 31 13.14 1.26 2.14
N VAL A 32 11.95 0.70 2.43
CA VAL A 32 11.82 -0.74 2.64
C VAL A 32 12.13 -1.52 1.37
N VAL A 33 11.73 -1.00 0.21
CA VAL A 33 12.00 -1.62 -1.10
C VAL A 33 13.48 -1.50 -1.46
N ARG A 34 14.09 -0.36 -1.14
CA ARG A 34 15.52 -0.14 -1.36
C ARG A 34 16.41 -0.87 -0.36
N ARG A 35 15.80 -1.60 0.57
CA ARG A 35 16.49 -2.40 1.60
C ARG A 35 17.40 -1.56 2.47
N VAL A 36 16.95 -0.34 2.79
CA VAL A 36 17.65 0.52 3.74
C VAL A 36 17.58 -0.13 5.12
N PRO A 37 18.69 -0.29 5.83
CA PRO A 37 18.66 -0.83 7.20
C PRO A 37 17.82 0.05 8.11
N LEU A 38 16.96 -0.58 8.92
CA LEU A 38 16.10 0.10 9.89
C LEU A 38 15.29 1.24 9.28
N PRO A 39 14.46 0.95 8.26
CA PRO A 39 13.65 2.01 7.66
C PRO A 39 12.74 2.63 8.73
N SER A 40 12.63 3.96 8.73
CA SER A 40 11.81 4.69 9.70
C SER A 40 10.32 4.51 9.43
N ASP A 41 9.95 4.42 8.14
CA ASP A 41 8.55 4.27 7.72
C ASP A 41 8.42 3.19 6.67
N ILE A 42 7.23 2.60 6.60
CA ILE A 42 6.87 1.68 5.55
C ILE A 42 5.97 2.43 4.57
N ASP A 43 6.46 2.63 3.36
CA ASP A 43 5.75 3.39 2.34
C ASP A 43 4.88 2.46 1.50
N VAL A 44 3.58 2.70 1.54
CA VAL A 44 2.58 1.90 0.81
C VAL A 44 1.76 2.82 -0.07
N VAL A 45 1.60 2.45 -1.33
CA VAL A 45 0.64 3.11 -2.21
C VAL A 45 -0.44 2.12 -2.61
N ILE A 46 -1.69 2.56 -2.50
CA ILE A 46 -2.85 1.76 -2.92
C ILE A 46 -3.52 2.51 -4.06
N VAL A 47 -3.62 1.84 -5.20
CA VAL A 47 -4.30 2.38 -6.39
C VAL A 47 -5.69 1.75 -6.45
N PHE A 48 -6.72 2.58 -6.51
CA PHE A 48 -8.10 2.12 -6.46
C PHE A 48 -8.96 2.94 -7.43
N SER A 49 -10.16 2.44 -7.77
CA SER A 49 -10.97 3.01 -8.85
C SER A 49 -12.07 3.96 -8.39
N ASN A 50 -12.55 3.81 -7.16
CA ASN A 50 -13.72 4.54 -6.68
C ASN A 50 -13.35 5.43 -5.50
N ALA A 51 -13.55 6.74 -5.64
CA ALA A 51 -13.17 7.71 -4.62
C ALA A 51 -13.77 7.41 -3.23
N SER A 52 -14.97 6.84 -3.18
CA SER A 52 -15.60 6.48 -1.90
C SER A 52 -14.86 5.39 -1.14
N ASP A 53 -14.02 4.62 -1.82
CA ASP A 53 -13.27 3.53 -1.21
C ASP A 53 -12.08 4.02 -0.37
N ALA A 54 -11.66 5.27 -0.54
CA ALA A 54 -10.54 5.83 0.21
C ALA A 54 -10.78 5.73 1.72
N ARG A 55 -12.01 6.02 2.15
CA ARG A 55 -12.40 5.96 3.56
C ARG A 55 -12.30 4.53 4.09
N GLU A 56 -12.81 3.57 3.33
CA GLU A 56 -12.75 2.14 3.70
C GLU A 56 -11.31 1.68 3.89
N LEU A 57 -10.41 2.12 3.01
CA LEU A 57 -9.00 1.77 3.09
C LEU A 57 -8.34 2.40 4.33
N ARG A 58 -8.60 3.67 4.60
CA ARG A 58 -8.04 4.35 5.77
C ARG A 58 -8.53 3.75 7.07
N GLU A 59 -9.82 3.53 7.19
CA GLU A 59 -10.42 2.94 8.39
C GLU A 59 -9.95 1.50 8.58
N GLY A 60 -9.89 0.74 7.49
CA GLY A 60 -9.48 -0.66 7.54
C GLY A 60 -8.02 -0.84 7.95
N LEU A 61 -7.16 0.14 7.68
CA LEU A 61 -5.74 0.09 8.05
C LEU A 61 -5.43 0.82 9.35
N GLY A 62 -6.44 1.42 10.00
CA GLY A 62 -6.21 2.23 11.19
C GLY A 62 -5.46 1.52 12.30
N SER A 63 -5.91 0.33 12.69
CA SER A 63 -5.26 -0.42 13.76
C SER A 63 -3.87 -0.94 13.36
N TYR A 64 -3.69 -1.29 12.09
CA TYR A 64 -2.37 -1.71 11.59
C TYR A 64 -1.38 -0.56 11.67
N SER A 65 -1.80 0.66 11.29
CA SER A 65 -0.94 1.84 11.31
C SER A 65 -0.58 2.30 12.72
N GLU A 66 -1.32 1.88 13.74
CA GLU A 66 -0.98 2.14 15.14
C GLU A 66 0.20 1.28 15.60
N SER A 67 0.36 0.09 15.00
CA SER A 67 1.42 -0.86 15.37
C SER A 67 2.67 -0.73 14.53
N VAL A 68 2.54 -0.17 13.32
CA VAL A 68 3.62 -0.11 12.33
C VAL A 68 3.68 1.32 11.79
N PRO A 69 4.86 1.94 11.70
CA PRO A 69 4.97 3.30 11.15
C PRO A 69 4.68 3.28 9.64
N LEU A 70 3.41 3.42 9.30
CA LEU A 70 2.91 3.30 7.95
C LEU A 70 2.71 4.67 7.32
N HIS A 71 3.36 4.90 6.19
CA HIS A 71 3.12 6.07 5.33
C HIS A 71 2.24 5.63 4.17
N LEU A 72 0.98 5.98 4.22
CA LEU A 72 -0.03 5.52 3.27
C LEU A 72 -0.35 6.59 2.23
N LEU A 73 -0.16 6.24 0.97
CA LEU A 73 -0.56 7.09 -0.16
C LEU A 73 -1.70 6.41 -0.90
N LEU A 74 -2.80 7.12 -1.06
CA LEU A 74 -3.98 6.62 -1.79
C LEU A 74 -4.10 7.35 -3.11
N LEU A 75 -4.12 6.61 -4.22
CA LEU A 75 -4.23 7.17 -5.56
C LEU A 75 -5.43 6.55 -6.29
N LEU A 76 -6.24 7.40 -6.90
CA LEU A 76 -7.24 6.93 -7.86
C LEU A 76 -6.53 6.44 -9.11
N GLN A 77 -7.13 5.46 -9.80
CA GLN A 77 -6.53 4.92 -11.02
C GLN A 77 -6.22 6.02 -12.05
N GLY A 78 -7.11 7.02 -12.18
CA GLY A 78 -6.88 8.14 -13.06
C GLY A 78 -5.66 8.97 -12.68
N GLU A 79 -5.47 9.19 -11.38
CA GLU A 79 -4.29 9.90 -10.87
C GLU A 79 -3.00 9.12 -11.15
N GLU A 80 -3.03 7.81 -10.92
CA GLU A 80 -1.87 6.96 -11.21
C GLU A 80 -1.54 6.96 -12.70
N ASN A 81 -2.56 6.94 -13.56
CA ASN A 81 -2.37 6.97 -15.01
C ASN A 81 -1.65 8.25 -15.45
N GLU A 82 -1.92 9.36 -14.81
CA GLU A 82 -1.25 10.63 -15.11
C GLU A 82 0.12 10.74 -14.49
N LEU A 83 0.23 10.36 -13.21
CA LEU A 83 1.47 10.54 -12.44
C LEU A 83 2.52 9.48 -12.74
N GLN A 84 2.11 8.26 -13.09
CA GLN A 84 3.01 7.12 -13.27
C GLN A 84 3.86 6.88 -12.01
N PHE A 85 3.25 7.07 -10.84
CA PHE A 85 3.93 7.00 -9.56
C PHE A 85 4.55 5.62 -9.30
N VAL A 86 3.78 4.56 -9.57
CA VAL A 86 4.23 3.18 -9.35
C VAL A 86 5.50 2.90 -10.14
N ARG A 87 5.53 3.29 -11.41
CA ARG A 87 6.69 3.11 -12.27
C ARG A 87 7.88 3.96 -11.80
N ASP A 88 7.63 5.23 -11.53
CA ASP A 88 8.70 6.18 -11.20
C ASP A 88 9.34 5.84 -9.86
N GLN A 89 8.57 5.34 -8.90
CA GLN A 89 9.07 4.92 -7.60
C GLN A 89 9.59 3.47 -7.60
N ARG A 90 9.46 2.77 -8.71
CA ARG A 90 9.80 1.35 -8.81
C ARG A 90 9.11 0.53 -7.73
N ALA A 91 7.84 0.84 -7.50
CA ALA A 91 7.05 0.19 -6.48
C ALA A 91 6.81 -1.27 -6.82
N ILE A 92 6.79 -2.11 -5.78
CA ILE A 92 6.62 -3.55 -5.92
C ILE A 92 5.18 -3.90 -5.55
N ARG A 93 4.45 -4.52 -6.48
CA ARG A 93 3.08 -4.95 -6.20
C ARG A 93 3.08 -6.13 -5.23
N ILE A 94 2.31 -6.00 -4.16
CA ILE A 94 2.16 -7.04 -3.16
C ILE A 94 0.77 -7.67 -3.15
N PHE A 95 -0.24 -6.98 -3.70
CA PHE A 95 -1.59 -7.51 -3.80
C PHE A 95 -2.35 -6.78 -4.90
N PRO A 96 -3.17 -7.46 -5.72
CA PRO A 96 -3.22 -8.92 -5.86
C PRO A 96 -1.89 -9.46 -6.39
N PRO A 97 -1.58 -10.72 -6.11
CA PRO A 97 -0.31 -11.32 -6.50
C PRO A 97 -0.12 -11.41 -8.01
#